data_4333401025400944b9f56a3c10342a2e
#
_entry.id   4333401025400944b9f56a3c10342a2e
#
_cell.length_a   1.000
_cell.length_b   1.000
_cell.length_c   1.000
_cell.angle_alpha   90.00
_cell.angle_beta   90.00
_cell.angle_gamma   90.00
#
_symmetry.space_group_name_H-M   'P 1'
#
loop_
_entity.id
_entity.type
_entity.pdbx_description
1 polymer ?
#
loop_
_entity_poly.entity_id
_entity_poly.type
_entity_poly.pdbx_seq_one_letter_code
_entity_poly.pdbx_strand_id
1 'polypeptide(L)'
;MANRTYLPNITLDRTFEDYPLYYSDKGLYESALTRMTEVFEQATEAFDAALATRLDLFLPEDHQDTDLSIINDYFTLLKEKLETDSVFYVWRKREDKVPSHNYRVMLFTDYSQHFGPAICWEKRNELVEHLKEAWQEAI
;
A
#
# COMPACT_ATOMS: atom_id res chain seq x y z
N MET A 1 15.55 -0.41 32.13
CA MET A 1 14.78 -0.59 31.88
C MET A 1 14.21 0.14 30.90
N ALA A 2 14.22 0.73 30.42
CA ALA A 2 13.75 1.62 29.50
C ALA A 2 13.39 1.17 28.17
N ASN A 3 13.61 -0.06 27.86
CA ASN A 3 13.44 -0.51 26.50
C ASN A 3 12.01 -0.67 26.07
N ARG A 4 11.09 -0.59 26.97
CA ARG A 4 9.72 -0.72 26.60
C ARG A 4 9.12 0.55 26.04
N THR A 5 9.93 1.56 25.84
CA THR A 5 9.46 2.82 25.32
C THR A 5 8.86 2.72 23.94
N TYR A 6 9.18 1.70 23.20
CA TYR A 6 8.77 1.57 21.81
C TYR A 6 7.69 0.54 21.57
N LEU A 7 6.98 0.15 22.61
CA LEU A 7 5.81 -0.70 22.42
C LEU A 7 4.74 0.11 21.70
N PRO A 8 4.26 -0.38 20.54
CA PRO A 8 3.25 0.37 19.81
C PRO A 8 1.92 0.40 20.56
N ASN A 9 1.19 1.49 20.42
CA ASN A 9 -0.17 1.59 20.91
C ASN A 9 -1.08 0.70 20.10
N ILE A 10 -1.91 -0.06 20.79
CA ILE A 10 -2.86 -0.97 20.18
C ILE A 10 -4.25 -0.57 20.60
N THR A 11 -5.19 -0.53 19.65
CA THR A 11 -6.58 -0.27 19.93
C THR A 11 -7.44 -1.51 19.70
N LEU A 12 -8.45 -1.71 20.55
CA LEU A 12 -9.48 -2.72 20.36
C LEU A 12 -10.79 -2.08 19.90
N ASP A 13 -10.81 -0.79 19.67
CA ASP A 13 -11.99 -0.08 19.22
C ASP A 13 -12.43 -0.55 17.84
N ARG A 14 -13.72 -0.43 17.56
CA ARG A 14 -14.28 -0.82 16.26
C ARG A 14 -14.35 0.33 15.26
N THR A 15 -13.94 1.52 15.68
CA THR A 15 -13.86 2.71 14.84
C THR A 15 -12.56 3.45 15.14
N PHE A 16 -12.04 4.16 14.15
CA PHE A 16 -10.90 5.04 14.29
C PHE A 16 -11.20 6.31 13.49
N GLU A 17 -11.24 7.47 14.15
CA GLU A 17 -11.59 8.74 13.53
C GLU A 17 -12.89 8.64 12.70
N ASP A 18 -13.91 7.98 13.27
CA ASP A 18 -15.21 7.72 12.64
C ASP A 18 -15.22 6.71 11.48
N TYR A 19 -14.07 6.14 11.12
CA TYR A 19 -14.03 5.04 10.15
C TYR A 19 -14.26 3.71 10.84
N PRO A 20 -15.09 2.83 10.27
CA PRO A 20 -15.26 1.49 10.83
C PRO A 20 -14.01 0.64 10.62
N LEU A 21 -13.67 -0.16 11.62
CA LEU A 21 -12.49 -1.02 11.58
C LEU A 21 -12.90 -2.48 11.51
N TYR A 22 -12.07 -3.28 10.85
CA TYR A 22 -12.17 -4.73 10.96
C TYR A 22 -11.85 -5.14 12.39
N TYR A 23 -12.77 -5.90 13.00
CA TYR A 23 -12.57 -6.34 14.38
C TYR A 23 -11.44 -7.38 14.47
N SER A 24 -10.54 -7.17 15.43
CA SER A 24 -9.48 -8.10 15.76
C SER A 24 -9.37 -8.21 17.27
N ASP A 25 -9.42 -9.42 17.80
CA ASP A 25 -9.27 -9.67 19.23
C ASP A 25 -7.85 -9.38 19.72
N LYS A 26 -6.88 -9.30 18.81
CA LYS A 26 -5.50 -8.92 19.10
C LYS A 26 -5.29 -7.41 19.06
N GLY A 27 -6.28 -6.66 18.59
CA GLY A 27 -6.18 -5.23 18.41
C GLY A 27 -5.44 -4.81 17.15
N LEU A 28 -5.39 -3.51 16.93
CA LEU A 28 -4.75 -2.89 15.77
C LEU A 28 -3.79 -1.81 16.24
N TYR A 29 -2.68 -1.64 15.54
CA TYR A 29 -1.70 -0.59 15.86
C TYR A 29 -2.24 0.78 15.49
N GLU A 30 -2.28 1.70 16.44
CA GLU A 30 -2.79 3.05 16.19
C GLU A 30 -1.92 3.83 15.20
N SER A 31 -0.60 3.66 15.25
CA SER A 31 0.30 4.33 14.29
C SER A 31 0.04 3.91 12.85
N ALA A 32 -0.24 2.63 12.65
CA ALA A 32 -0.60 2.11 11.33
C ALA A 32 -1.94 2.67 10.86
N LEU A 33 -2.93 2.73 11.76
CA LEU A 33 -4.23 3.30 11.46
C LEU A 33 -4.14 4.78 11.12
N THR A 34 -3.35 5.54 11.86
CA THR A 34 -3.11 6.96 11.58
C THR A 34 -2.53 7.15 10.20
N ARG A 35 -1.52 6.37 9.84
CA ARG A 35 -0.89 6.46 8.51
C ARG A 35 -1.85 6.09 7.39
N MET A 36 -2.62 5.02 7.57
CA MET A 36 -3.61 4.60 6.58
C MET A 36 -4.70 5.66 6.38
N THR A 37 -5.17 6.25 7.49
CA THR A 37 -6.19 7.30 7.43
C THR A 37 -5.66 8.53 6.71
N GLU A 38 -4.44 8.96 7.01
CA GLU A 38 -3.81 10.10 6.33
C GLU A 38 -3.70 9.88 4.83
N VAL A 39 -3.23 8.71 4.42
CA VAL A 39 -3.07 8.39 3.00
C VAL A 39 -4.42 8.29 2.31
N PHE A 40 -5.39 7.67 2.95
CA PHE A 40 -6.75 7.58 2.42
C PHE A 40 -7.36 8.99 2.22
N GLU A 41 -7.21 9.88 3.18
CA GLU A 41 -7.71 11.25 3.08
C GLU A 41 -6.99 12.02 1.98
N GLN A 42 -5.67 11.87 1.85
CA GLN A 42 -4.91 12.48 0.75
C GLN A 42 -5.43 12.04 -0.61
N ALA A 43 -5.70 10.76 -0.77
CA ALA A 43 -6.22 10.22 -2.02
C ALA A 43 -7.62 10.74 -2.33
N THR A 44 -8.50 10.78 -1.34
CA THR A 44 -9.88 11.25 -1.54
C THR A 44 -9.96 12.75 -1.78
N GLU A 45 -8.99 13.52 -1.28
CA GLU A 45 -8.89 14.95 -1.60
C GLU A 45 -8.32 15.18 -3.01
N ALA A 46 -7.37 14.34 -3.43
CA ALA A 46 -6.70 14.50 -4.73
C ALA A 46 -7.57 14.05 -5.91
N PHE A 47 -8.44 13.07 -5.70
CA PHE A 47 -9.22 12.45 -6.76
C PHE A 47 -10.71 12.57 -6.50
N ASP A 48 -11.49 12.79 -7.56
CA ASP A 48 -12.96 12.73 -7.48
C ASP A 48 -13.41 11.31 -7.13
N ALA A 49 -12.70 10.32 -7.65
CA ALA A 49 -12.89 8.92 -7.30
C ALA A 49 -11.51 8.25 -7.23
N ALA A 50 -11.18 7.66 -6.10
CA ALA A 50 -9.93 6.95 -5.91
C ALA A 50 -10.13 5.46 -6.16
N LEU A 51 -9.18 4.86 -6.87
CA LEU A 51 -9.12 3.41 -7.04
C LEU A 51 -8.17 2.86 -5.98
N ALA A 52 -8.68 1.97 -5.13
CA ALA A 52 -7.86 1.28 -4.13
C ALA A 52 -7.46 -0.09 -4.67
N THR A 53 -6.16 -0.35 -4.69
CA THR A 53 -5.62 -1.63 -5.17
C THR A 53 -4.76 -2.25 -4.09
N ARG A 54 -5.09 -3.46 -3.70
CA ARG A 54 -4.27 -4.23 -2.77
C ARG A 54 -3.26 -5.06 -3.55
N LEU A 55 -2.01 -4.99 -3.14
CA LEU A 55 -0.91 -5.73 -3.76
C LEU A 55 -0.18 -6.55 -2.71
N ASP A 56 0.14 -7.77 -3.07
CA ASP A 56 1.07 -8.60 -2.30
C ASP A 56 2.31 -8.80 -3.17
N LEU A 57 3.46 -8.31 -2.71
CA LEU A 57 4.71 -8.33 -3.47
C LEU A 57 5.66 -9.37 -2.88
N PHE A 58 6.32 -10.10 -3.76
CA PHE A 58 7.22 -11.19 -3.37
C PHE A 58 8.62 -10.91 -3.89
N LEU A 59 9.62 -11.06 -3.02
CA LEU A 59 11.02 -11.03 -3.43
C LEU A 59 11.46 -12.42 -3.85
N PRO A 60 12.32 -12.54 -4.88
CA PRO A 60 12.98 -13.81 -5.17
C PRO A 60 13.78 -14.32 -3.96
N GLU A 61 13.97 -15.64 -3.85
CA GLU A 61 14.61 -16.23 -2.69
C GLU A 61 15.96 -15.64 -2.33
N ASP A 62 16.73 -15.25 -3.34
CA ASP A 62 18.08 -14.73 -3.13
C ASP A 62 18.10 -13.23 -2.88
N HIS A 63 16.94 -12.57 -2.86
CA HIS A 63 16.86 -11.13 -2.70
C HIS A 63 16.48 -10.77 -1.27
N GLN A 64 17.16 -9.75 -0.76
CA GLN A 64 16.83 -9.14 0.53
C GLN A 64 16.73 -7.63 0.33
N ASP A 65 15.79 -7.02 1.02
CA ASP A 65 15.56 -5.57 0.95
C ASP A 65 15.75 -4.96 2.34
N THR A 66 16.97 -5.10 2.88
CA THR A 66 17.27 -4.67 4.24
C THR A 66 17.26 -3.16 4.41
N ASP A 67 17.63 -2.42 3.37
CA ASP A 67 17.64 -0.95 3.37
C ASP A 67 16.38 -0.36 2.72
N LEU A 68 15.43 -1.19 2.36
CA LEU A 68 14.16 -0.79 1.74
C LEU A 68 14.32 -0.10 0.38
N SER A 69 15.46 -0.26 -0.28
CA SER A 69 15.71 0.36 -1.58
C SER A 69 14.82 -0.23 -2.67
N ILE A 70 14.57 -1.52 -2.63
CA ILE A 70 13.74 -2.19 -3.64
C ILE A 70 12.30 -1.68 -3.59
N ILE A 71 11.69 -1.64 -2.41
CA ILE A 71 10.30 -1.17 -2.29
C ILE A 71 10.19 0.32 -2.63
N ASN A 72 11.18 1.11 -2.27
CA ASN A 72 11.19 2.53 -2.61
C ASN A 72 11.36 2.76 -4.12
N ASP A 73 12.25 2.01 -4.75
CA ASP A 73 12.43 2.05 -6.21
C ASP A 73 11.17 1.63 -6.95
N TYR A 74 10.45 0.65 -6.41
CA TYR A 74 9.19 0.21 -6.98
C TYR A 74 8.20 1.37 -7.15
N PHE A 75 8.01 2.16 -6.10
CA PHE A 75 7.06 3.28 -6.17
C PHE A 75 7.53 4.39 -7.09
N THR A 76 8.83 4.63 -7.17
CA THR A 76 9.41 5.58 -8.13
C THR A 76 9.14 5.13 -9.56
N LEU A 77 9.42 3.87 -9.87
CA LEU A 77 9.18 3.31 -11.19
C LEU A 77 7.70 3.30 -11.54
N LEU A 78 6.85 3.00 -10.57
CA LEU A 78 5.41 2.97 -10.79
C LEU A 78 4.87 4.35 -11.17
N LYS A 79 5.31 5.40 -10.49
CA LYS A 79 4.94 6.77 -10.84
C LYS A 79 5.36 7.15 -12.25
N GLU A 80 6.54 6.73 -12.66
CA GLU A 80 7.02 6.95 -14.02
C GLU A 80 6.14 6.25 -15.05
N LYS A 81 5.80 4.99 -14.80
CA LYS A 81 4.97 4.21 -15.73
C LYS A 81 3.54 4.73 -15.81
N LEU A 82 2.99 5.22 -14.71
CA LEU A 82 1.66 5.80 -14.67
C LEU A 82 1.65 7.26 -15.11
N GLU A 83 2.82 7.84 -15.35
CA GLU A 83 2.99 9.22 -15.81
C GLU A 83 2.33 10.24 -14.87
N THR A 84 2.38 9.99 -13.57
CA THR A 84 1.81 10.87 -12.57
C THR A 84 2.54 10.73 -11.23
N ASP A 85 2.66 11.83 -10.51
CA ASP A 85 3.13 11.83 -9.13
C ASP A 85 1.99 11.61 -8.12
N SER A 86 0.74 11.66 -8.58
CA SER A 86 -0.43 11.51 -7.74
C SER A 86 -0.74 10.03 -7.52
N VAL A 87 0.15 9.36 -6.81
CA VAL A 87 0.02 7.97 -6.39
C VAL A 87 0.25 7.94 -4.89
N PHE A 88 -0.76 7.49 -4.15
CA PHE A 88 -0.68 7.42 -2.70
C PHE A 88 -0.66 5.97 -2.26
N TYR A 89 0.12 5.64 -1.24
CA TYR A 89 0.28 4.26 -0.83
C TYR A 89 0.67 4.14 0.64
N VAL A 90 0.31 3.00 1.21
CA VAL A 90 0.85 2.51 2.47
C VAL A 90 1.31 1.09 2.27
N TRP A 91 2.37 0.68 2.94
CA TRP A 91 2.85 -0.69 2.83
C TRP A 91 3.35 -1.21 4.18
N ARG A 92 3.36 -2.52 4.28
CA ARG A 92 3.85 -3.22 5.46
C ARG A 92 4.77 -4.35 5.01
N LYS A 93 5.95 -4.42 5.62
CA LYS A 93 6.88 -5.52 5.41
C LYS A 93 6.49 -6.69 6.30
N ARG A 94 6.48 -7.87 5.75
CA ARG A 94 6.25 -9.08 6.50
C ARG A 94 7.58 -9.64 6.99
N GLU A 95 7.63 -10.03 8.25
CA GLU A 95 8.85 -10.55 8.87
C GLU A 95 8.75 -12.02 9.27
N ASP A 96 7.66 -12.69 8.92
CA ASP A 96 7.47 -14.10 9.21
C ASP A 96 8.46 -14.97 8.46
N LYS A 97 8.86 -16.08 9.07
CA LYS A 97 9.83 -17.01 8.47
C LYS A 97 9.27 -17.72 7.24
N VAL A 98 7.97 -17.88 7.15
CA VAL A 98 7.29 -18.49 6.01
C VAL A 98 6.27 -17.52 5.46
N PRO A 99 6.72 -16.48 4.74
CA PRO A 99 5.83 -15.41 4.31
C PRO A 99 4.97 -15.83 3.14
N SER A 100 3.71 -15.42 3.16
CA SER A 100 2.84 -15.47 2.00
C SER A 100 3.06 -14.29 1.06
N HIS A 101 3.83 -13.29 1.50
CA HIS A 101 4.24 -12.13 0.75
C HIS A 101 5.36 -11.44 1.52
N ASN A 102 6.18 -10.65 0.84
CA ASN A 102 7.21 -9.83 1.49
C ASN A 102 6.67 -8.46 1.86
N TYR A 103 5.88 -7.85 0.98
CA TYR A 103 5.24 -6.58 1.22
C TYR A 103 3.76 -6.68 0.91
N ARG A 104 2.95 -6.08 1.75
CA ARG A 104 1.54 -5.84 1.46
C ARG A 104 1.34 -4.36 1.28
N VAL A 105 0.76 -3.98 0.16
CA VAL A 105 0.59 -2.58 -0.25
C VAL A 105 -0.88 -2.30 -0.46
N MET A 106 -1.33 -1.14 0.03
CA MET A 106 -2.58 -0.54 -0.41
C MET A 106 -2.22 0.68 -1.24
N LEU A 107 -2.60 0.65 -2.50
CA LEU A 107 -2.29 1.68 -3.48
C LEU A 107 -3.55 2.44 -3.83
N PHE A 108 -3.46 3.77 -3.90
CA PHE A 108 -4.57 4.63 -4.31
C PHE A 108 -4.16 5.42 -5.55
N THR A 109 -4.94 5.29 -6.60
CA THR A 109 -4.74 6.01 -7.86
C THR A 109 -6.05 6.63 -8.32
N ASP A 110 -5.99 7.49 -9.34
CA ASP A 110 -7.17 8.13 -9.88
C ASP A 110 -8.00 7.11 -10.67
N TYR A 111 -9.21 6.87 -10.23
CA TYR A 111 -10.12 5.94 -10.90
C TYR A 111 -10.33 6.32 -12.37
N SER A 112 -10.49 7.61 -12.67
CA SER A 112 -10.75 8.08 -14.03
C SER A 112 -9.57 7.85 -14.97
N GLN A 113 -8.35 7.83 -14.45
CA GLN A 113 -7.15 7.53 -15.23
C GLN A 113 -7.16 6.09 -15.76
N HIS A 114 -7.71 5.16 -14.99
CA HIS A 114 -7.63 3.73 -15.30
C HIS A 114 -8.91 3.18 -15.93
N PHE A 115 -10.05 3.78 -15.64
CA PHE A 115 -11.33 3.26 -16.11
C PHE A 115 -12.11 4.26 -16.96
N GLY A 116 -11.79 5.57 -16.86
CA GLY A 116 -12.54 6.60 -17.53
C GLY A 116 -13.98 6.70 -17.01
N PRO A 117 -14.92 7.21 -17.83
CA PRO A 117 -16.32 7.32 -17.41
C PRO A 117 -17.06 5.99 -17.38
N ALA A 118 -16.47 4.92 -17.94
CA ALA A 118 -17.03 3.57 -17.93
C ALA A 118 -15.90 2.57 -17.66
N ILE A 119 -16.25 1.41 -17.12
CA ILE A 119 -15.27 0.36 -16.86
C ILE A 119 -14.64 -0.07 -18.19
N CYS A 120 -13.33 0.02 -18.26
CA CYS A 120 -12.56 -0.36 -19.43
C CYS A 120 -11.57 -1.46 -19.05
N TRP A 121 -11.81 -2.67 -19.51
CA TRP A 121 -10.96 -3.81 -19.18
C TRP A 121 -9.53 -3.65 -19.70
N GLU A 122 -9.37 -3.00 -20.85
CA GLU A 122 -8.05 -2.74 -21.42
C GLU A 122 -7.21 -1.84 -20.50
N LYS A 123 -7.80 -0.76 -19.99
CA LYS A 123 -7.12 0.14 -19.05
C LYS A 123 -6.80 -0.56 -17.73
N ARG A 124 -7.68 -1.42 -17.27
CA ARG A 124 -7.41 -2.23 -16.08
C ARG A 124 -6.21 -3.14 -16.30
N ASN A 125 -6.15 -3.79 -17.47
CA ASN A 125 -5.03 -4.65 -17.82
C ASN A 125 -3.73 -3.86 -17.94
N GLU A 126 -3.77 -2.64 -18.47
CA GLU A 126 -2.62 -1.75 -18.52
C GLU A 126 -2.09 -1.44 -17.12
N LEU A 127 -2.99 -1.14 -16.17
CA LEU A 127 -2.59 -0.91 -14.78
C LEU A 127 -1.90 -2.14 -14.20
N VAL A 128 -2.49 -3.31 -14.38
CA VAL A 128 -1.89 -4.57 -13.89
C VAL A 128 -0.51 -4.79 -14.49
N GLU A 129 -0.34 -4.55 -15.78
CA GLU A 129 0.96 -4.69 -16.44
C GLU A 129 1.98 -3.69 -15.90
N HIS A 130 1.61 -2.44 -15.68
CA HIS A 130 2.49 -1.45 -15.08
C HIS A 130 2.91 -1.84 -13.66
N LEU A 131 1.99 -2.39 -12.87
CA LEU A 131 2.29 -2.87 -11.53
C LEU A 131 3.32 -4.00 -11.55
N LYS A 132 3.16 -4.94 -12.48
CA LYS A 132 4.09 -6.08 -12.65
C LYS A 132 5.45 -5.63 -13.16
N GLU A 133 5.48 -4.82 -14.19
CA GLU A 133 6.71 -4.35 -14.81
C GLU A 133 7.55 -3.54 -13.85
N ALA A 134 6.93 -2.64 -13.09
CA ALA A 134 7.63 -1.84 -12.10
C ALA A 134 8.30 -2.73 -11.04
N TRP A 135 7.62 -3.77 -10.60
CA TRP A 135 8.19 -4.70 -9.63
C TRP A 135 9.34 -5.51 -10.21
N GLN A 136 9.20 -6.00 -11.43
CA GLN A 136 10.27 -6.74 -12.11
C GLN A 136 11.52 -5.87 -12.33
N GLU A 137 11.35 -4.60 -12.59
CA GLU A 137 12.47 -3.66 -12.74
C GLU A 137 13.10 -3.32 -11.39
N ALA A 138 12.33 -3.27 -10.32
CA ALA A 138 12.81 -2.93 -8.98
C ALA A 138 13.65 -4.04 -8.33
N ILE A 139 13.30 -5.29 -8.64
CA ILE A 139 14.01 -6.45 -8.05
C ILE A 139 15.25 -6.87 -8.82
#